data_191ef40c6bca2eb3cddc9596bdb4c768
#
_entry.id   191ef40c6bca2eb3cddc9596bdb4c768
#
_cell.length_a   1.000
_cell.length_b   1.000
_cell.length_c   1.000
_cell.angle_alpha   90.00
_cell.angle_beta   90.00
_cell.angle_gamma   90.00
#
_symmetry.space_group_name_H-M   'P 1'
#
loop_
_entity.id
_entity.type
_entity.pdbx_description
1 polymer ?
#
loop_
_entity_poly.entity_id
_entity_poly.type
_entity_poly.pdbx_seq_one_letter_code
_entity_poly.pdbx_strand_id
1 'polypeptide(L)'
;MVTDNHTDEEIKNFYDFKNIAVVGMSKNEEKPSHFVPKYLIKNGFNIIPVNPTTDEILEKKSYKLVSEIKEDVDIVDIFRKSDDIMPVVDDLLKKKGIKLIWLQKGIFNQHAEDMAKKNGIEFVYNRCMLEEHERLFSKS
;
A
#
# COMPACT_ATOMS: atom_id res chain seq x y z
N MET A 1 -2.07 12.70 15.28
CA MET A 1 -2.07 11.23 15.11
C MET A 1 -0.65 10.70 15.31
N VAL A 2 -0.52 9.67 16.11
CA VAL A 2 0.78 9.02 16.29
C VAL A 2 1.05 8.06 15.14
N THR A 3 2.31 7.73 14.92
CA THR A 3 2.69 6.69 13.98
C THR A 3 2.71 5.33 14.68
N ASP A 4 2.89 4.27 13.90
CA ASP A 4 3.17 2.95 14.44
C ASP A 4 4.52 2.95 15.18
N ASN A 5 4.84 1.82 15.82
CA ASN A 5 6.07 1.68 16.61
C ASN A 5 7.23 1.05 15.84
N HIS A 6 7.15 0.99 14.51
CA HIS A 6 8.23 0.43 13.71
C HIS A 6 9.47 1.32 13.76
N THR A 7 10.63 0.69 13.88
CA THR A 7 11.92 1.38 13.78
C THR A 7 12.22 1.73 12.33
N ASP A 8 13.15 2.65 12.11
CA ASP A 8 13.59 3.00 10.75
C ASP A 8 14.15 1.78 10.01
N GLU A 9 14.85 0.89 10.73
CA GLU A 9 15.38 -0.33 10.13
C GLU A 9 14.26 -1.25 9.67
N GLU A 10 13.21 -1.41 10.48
CA GLU A 10 12.05 -2.22 10.10
C GLU A 10 11.35 -1.65 8.86
N ILE A 11 11.10 -0.33 8.85
CA ILE A 11 10.48 0.33 7.70
C ILE A 11 11.36 0.15 6.46
N LYS A 12 12.67 0.34 6.59
CA LYS A 12 13.60 0.19 5.48
C LYS A 12 13.56 -1.23 4.91
N ASN A 13 13.48 -2.24 5.78
CA ASN A 13 13.42 -3.64 5.36
C ASN A 13 12.13 -3.97 4.59
N PHE A 14 11.02 -3.28 4.87
CA PHE A 14 9.78 -3.50 4.14
C PHE A 14 9.93 -3.16 2.64
N TYR A 15 10.85 -2.29 2.29
CA TYR A 15 11.10 -1.94 0.87
C TYR A 15 11.85 -3.04 0.11
N ASP A 16 12.23 -4.13 0.76
CA ASP A 16 12.74 -5.32 0.08
C ASP A 16 11.59 -6.05 -0.63
N PHE A 17 10.35 -5.84 -0.19
CA PHE A 17 9.17 -6.36 -0.86
C PHE A 17 8.87 -5.50 -2.08
N LYS A 18 8.83 -6.12 -3.26
CA LYS A 18 8.75 -5.36 -4.52
C LYS A 18 7.37 -5.33 -5.17
N ASN A 19 6.49 -6.27 -4.82
CA ASN A 19 5.16 -6.37 -5.43
C ASN A 19 4.14 -5.65 -4.56
N ILE A 20 3.66 -4.51 -5.04
CA ILE A 20 2.79 -3.61 -4.26
C ILE A 20 1.46 -3.40 -5.00
N ALA A 21 0.37 -3.86 -4.39
CA ALA A 21 -0.97 -3.50 -4.86
C ALA A 21 -1.34 -2.15 -4.28
N VAL A 22 -1.75 -1.20 -5.12
CA VAL A 22 -2.11 0.15 -4.70
C VAL A 22 -3.62 0.32 -4.85
N VAL A 23 -4.32 0.29 -3.73
CA VAL A 23 -5.79 0.42 -3.69
C VAL A 23 -6.16 1.90 -3.70
N GLY A 24 -7.04 2.28 -4.61
CA GLY A 24 -7.43 3.68 -4.76
C GLY A 24 -6.47 4.49 -5.60
N MET A 25 -5.62 3.82 -6.38
CA MET A 25 -4.70 4.49 -7.30
C MET A 25 -5.50 5.35 -8.28
N SER A 26 -5.03 6.58 -8.53
CA SER A 26 -5.74 7.57 -9.34
C SER A 26 -5.05 7.85 -10.67
N LYS A 27 -5.82 8.19 -11.69
CA LYS A 27 -5.29 8.71 -12.96
C LYS A 27 -4.89 10.18 -12.86
N ASN A 28 -5.35 10.88 -11.82
CA ASN A 28 -5.06 12.31 -11.63
C ASN A 28 -3.63 12.49 -11.11
N GLU A 29 -2.76 13.02 -11.96
CA GLU A 29 -1.33 13.20 -11.67
C GLU A 29 -1.04 14.08 -10.46
N GLU A 30 -1.98 14.93 -10.06
CA GLU A 30 -1.81 15.83 -8.93
C GLU A 30 -2.10 15.17 -7.59
N LYS A 31 -2.70 13.98 -7.59
CA LYS A 31 -3.03 13.27 -6.34
C LYS A 31 -1.89 12.38 -5.87
N PRO A 32 -1.67 12.29 -4.54
CA PRO A 32 -0.70 11.33 -3.99
C PRO A 32 -0.94 9.90 -4.45
N SER A 33 -2.20 9.50 -4.62
CA SER A 33 -2.56 8.17 -5.11
C SER A 33 -2.14 7.92 -6.56
N HIS A 34 -1.61 8.93 -7.24
CA HIS A 34 -0.97 8.78 -8.54
C HIS A 34 0.55 8.94 -8.44
N PHE A 35 1.02 10.08 -7.90
CA PHE A 35 2.46 10.36 -7.95
C PHE A 35 3.29 9.50 -6.99
N VAL A 36 2.72 9.01 -5.88
CA VAL A 36 3.45 8.10 -4.99
C VAL A 36 3.74 6.77 -5.69
N PRO A 37 2.73 6.06 -6.25
CA PRO A 37 3.04 4.84 -7.00
C PRO A 37 3.92 5.08 -8.22
N LYS A 38 3.78 6.21 -8.90
CA LYS A 38 4.66 6.56 -10.03
C LYS A 38 6.12 6.67 -9.59
N TYR A 39 6.36 7.30 -8.45
CA TYR A 39 7.69 7.36 -7.84
C TYR A 39 8.24 5.97 -7.56
N LEU A 40 7.41 5.09 -6.99
CA LEU A 40 7.83 3.73 -6.67
C LEU A 40 8.18 2.91 -7.92
N ILE A 41 7.42 3.08 -9.00
CA ILE A 41 7.73 2.44 -10.28
C ILE A 41 9.13 2.86 -10.74
N LYS A 42 9.45 4.15 -10.65
CA LYS A 42 10.77 4.66 -11.04
C LYS A 42 11.90 4.11 -10.18
N ASN A 43 11.59 3.65 -8.99
CA ASN A 43 12.55 3.10 -8.05
C ASN A 43 12.56 1.57 -8.02
N GLY A 44 11.99 0.93 -9.04
CA GLY A 44 12.13 -0.51 -9.24
C GLY A 44 11.05 -1.38 -8.61
N PHE A 45 9.97 -0.78 -8.12
CA PHE A 45 8.85 -1.53 -7.54
C PHE A 45 7.86 -1.95 -8.60
N ASN A 46 7.28 -3.13 -8.44
CA ASN A 46 6.21 -3.62 -9.31
C ASN A 46 4.88 -3.17 -8.72
N ILE A 47 4.29 -2.14 -9.32
CA ILE A 47 3.02 -1.57 -8.86
C ILE A 47 1.86 -2.22 -9.61
N ILE A 48 0.87 -2.67 -8.86
CA ILE A 48 -0.34 -3.30 -9.39
C ILE A 48 -1.52 -2.42 -8.99
N PRO A 49 -2.10 -1.65 -9.93
CA PRO A 49 -3.23 -0.77 -9.60
C PRO A 49 -4.48 -1.54 -9.20
N VAL A 50 -5.20 -1.02 -8.19
CA VAL A 50 -6.52 -1.53 -7.82
C VAL A 50 -7.48 -0.35 -7.76
N ASN A 51 -8.32 -0.23 -8.77
CA ASN A 51 -9.32 0.83 -8.88
C ASN A 51 -10.48 0.30 -9.72
N PRO A 52 -11.70 0.16 -9.14
CA PRO A 52 -12.83 -0.44 -9.86
C PRO A 52 -13.41 0.46 -10.96
N THR A 53 -13.00 1.73 -11.03
CA THR A 53 -13.55 2.69 -11.99
C THR A 53 -12.76 2.79 -13.29
N THR A 54 -11.63 2.10 -13.40
CA THR A 54 -10.80 2.14 -14.61
C THR A 54 -10.14 0.79 -14.85
N ASP A 55 -9.86 0.49 -16.12
CA ASP A 55 -9.22 -0.77 -16.52
C ASP A 55 -7.70 -0.65 -16.59
N GLU A 56 -7.17 0.58 -16.60
CA GLU A 56 -5.73 0.81 -16.80
C GLU A 56 -5.29 2.11 -16.15
N ILE A 57 -4.13 2.10 -15.49
CA ILE A 57 -3.47 3.30 -14.96
C ILE A 57 -1.96 3.14 -15.20
N LEU A 58 -1.33 4.19 -15.74
CA LEU A 58 0.11 4.20 -16.06
C LEU A 58 0.52 2.99 -16.92
N GLU A 59 -0.32 2.66 -17.90
CA GLU A 59 -0.11 1.54 -18.83
C GLU A 59 -0.11 0.17 -18.15
N LYS A 60 -0.62 0.09 -16.92
CA LYS A 60 -0.73 -1.16 -16.16
C LYS A 60 -2.20 -1.51 -15.98
N LYS A 61 -2.50 -2.80 -16.09
CA LYS A 61 -3.85 -3.31 -15.84
C LYS A 61 -4.30 -2.95 -14.42
N SER A 62 -5.50 -2.39 -14.30
CA SER A 62 -6.12 -2.11 -13.01
C SER A 62 -7.13 -3.21 -12.66
N TYR A 63 -7.04 -3.70 -11.44
CA TYR A 63 -7.97 -4.71 -10.92
C TYR A 63 -9.06 -4.04 -10.09
N LYS A 64 -10.20 -4.69 -9.95
CA LYS A 64 -11.29 -4.19 -9.13
C LYS A 64 -11.06 -4.50 -7.65
N LEU A 65 -10.46 -5.65 -7.37
CA LEU A 65 -10.22 -6.15 -6.02
C LEU A 65 -8.80 -6.71 -5.92
N VAL A 66 -8.20 -6.61 -4.73
CA VAL A 66 -6.90 -7.24 -4.46
C VAL A 66 -6.97 -8.74 -4.64
N SER A 67 -8.08 -9.36 -4.20
CA SER A 67 -8.28 -10.81 -4.31
C SER A 67 -8.33 -11.33 -5.73
N GLU A 68 -8.55 -10.47 -6.73
CA GLU A 68 -8.57 -10.86 -8.14
C GLU A 68 -7.19 -10.88 -8.79
N ILE A 69 -6.18 -10.31 -8.11
CA ILE A 69 -4.82 -10.25 -8.64
C ILE A 69 -4.22 -11.66 -8.63
N LYS A 70 -3.75 -12.11 -9.79
CA LYS A 70 -3.15 -13.46 -9.92
C LYS A 70 -1.68 -13.48 -9.54
N GLU A 71 -0.99 -12.36 -9.69
CA GLU A 71 0.42 -12.24 -9.30
C GLU A 71 0.56 -12.24 -7.78
N ASP A 72 1.77 -12.54 -7.31
CA ASP A 72 2.08 -12.40 -5.88
C ASP A 72 2.03 -10.92 -5.48
N VAL A 73 1.44 -10.65 -4.34
CA VAL A 73 1.39 -9.31 -3.74
C VAL A 73 2.02 -9.39 -2.36
N ASP A 74 3.03 -8.56 -2.15
CA ASP A 74 3.72 -8.48 -0.86
C ASP A 74 3.10 -7.41 0.04
N ILE A 75 2.85 -6.23 -0.53
CA ILE A 75 2.34 -5.05 0.18
C ILE A 75 1.03 -4.62 -0.44
N VAL A 76 0.05 -4.29 0.40
CA VAL A 76 -1.16 -3.59 -0.05
C VAL A 76 -1.10 -2.18 0.52
N ASP A 77 -0.90 -1.20 -0.36
CA ASP A 77 -0.82 0.22 -0.04
C ASP A 77 -2.19 0.84 -0.31
N ILE A 78 -2.84 1.37 0.73
CA ILE A 78 -4.26 1.74 0.65
C ILE A 78 -4.44 3.25 0.71
N PHE A 79 -4.96 3.82 -0.38
CA PHE A 79 -5.36 5.23 -0.49
C PHE A 79 -6.87 5.34 -0.30
N ARG A 80 -7.34 5.20 0.94
CA ARG A 80 -8.74 5.32 1.32
C ARG A 80 -8.83 6.07 2.65
N LYS A 81 -9.99 6.66 2.93
CA LYS A 81 -10.26 7.27 4.23
C LYS A 81 -10.29 6.19 5.32
N SER A 82 -10.00 6.60 6.55
CA SER A 82 -9.95 5.66 7.69
C SER A 82 -11.21 4.80 7.80
N ASP A 83 -12.38 5.38 7.57
CA ASP A 83 -13.67 4.65 7.68
C ASP A 83 -13.90 3.66 6.53
N ASP A 84 -13.15 3.78 5.45
CA ASP A 84 -13.32 2.94 4.25
C ASP A 84 -12.26 1.83 4.14
N ILE A 85 -11.46 1.64 5.18
CA ILE A 85 -10.35 0.67 5.16
C ILE A 85 -10.83 -0.76 5.27
N MET A 86 -11.83 -1.05 6.13
CA MET A 86 -12.21 -2.44 6.40
C MET A 86 -12.69 -3.23 5.19
N PRO A 87 -13.48 -2.68 4.25
CA PRO A 87 -13.84 -3.45 3.06
C PRO A 87 -12.62 -3.91 2.25
N VAL A 88 -11.55 -3.09 2.23
CA VAL A 88 -10.29 -3.45 1.55
C VAL A 88 -9.59 -4.56 2.31
N VAL A 89 -9.54 -4.48 3.64
CA VAL A 89 -8.91 -5.51 4.48
C VAL A 89 -9.65 -6.84 4.33
N ASP A 90 -10.98 -6.82 4.38
CA ASP A 90 -11.79 -8.03 4.21
C ASP A 90 -11.50 -8.70 2.86
N ASP A 91 -11.33 -7.90 1.81
CA ASP A 91 -11.01 -8.40 0.47
C ASP A 91 -9.58 -8.98 0.41
N LEU A 92 -8.60 -8.23 0.88
CA LEU A 92 -7.20 -8.67 0.77
C LEU A 92 -6.93 -9.95 1.57
N LEU A 93 -7.66 -10.18 2.65
CA LEU A 93 -7.51 -11.40 3.45
C LEU A 93 -7.92 -12.67 2.70
N LYS A 94 -8.62 -12.55 1.58
CA LYS A 94 -8.95 -13.68 0.71
C LYS A 94 -7.76 -14.11 -0.13
N LYS A 95 -6.72 -13.30 -0.22
CA LYS A 95 -5.52 -13.59 -0.98
C LYS A 95 -4.38 -14.01 -0.04
N LYS A 96 -3.72 -15.11 -0.37
CA LYS A 96 -2.59 -15.61 0.41
C LYS A 96 -1.30 -14.87 0.07
N GLY A 97 -0.40 -14.80 1.03
CA GLY A 97 0.96 -14.32 0.80
C GLY A 97 1.19 -12.83 1.00
N ILE A 98 0.16 -12.07 1.35
CA ILE A 98 0.33 -10.65 1.67
C ILE A 98 1.08 -10.52 2.98
N LYS A 99 2.13 -9.71 3.00
CA LYS A 99 3.03 -9.58 4.15
C LYS A 99 2.84 -8.28 4.92
N LEU A 100 2.32 -7.24 4.26
CA LEU A 100 2.25 -5.91 4.85
C LEU A 100 1.05 -5.14 4.32
N ILE A 101 0.33 -4.48 5.23
CA ILE A 101 -0.69 -3.48 4.91
C ILE A 101 -0.11 -2.11 5.26
N TRP A 102 -0.17 -1.18 4.32
CA TRP A 102 0.34 0.18 4.51
C TRP A 102 -0.78 1.19 4.37
N LEU A 103 -1.04 1.95 5.43
CA LEU A 103 -2.00 3.06 5.41
C LEU A 103 -1.25 4.39 5.32
N GLN A 104 -1.75 5.26 4.49
CA GLN A 104 -1.12 6.55 4.18
C GLN A 104 -1.16 7.54 5.33
N LYS A 105 -0.43 8.63 5.16
CA LYS A 105 -0.34 9.71 6.13
C LYS A 105 -1.73 10.22 6.52
N GLY A 106 -1.98 10.32 7.83
CA GLY A 106 -3.26 10.75 8.36
C GLY A 106 -4.32 9.66 8.47
N ILE A 107 -4.00 8.41 8.07
CA ILE A 107 -4.97 7.32 8.02
C ILE A 107 -4.64 6.26 9.06
N PHE A 108 -5.65 5.86 9.83
CA PHE A 108 -5.55 4.78 10.81
C PHE A 108 -6.90 4.10 10.99
N ASN A 109 -6.90 2.81 11.26
CA ASN A 109 -8.08 2.03 11.57
C ASN A 109 -7.71 0.92 12.55
N GLN A 110 -8.22 1.00 13.78
CA GLN A 110 -7.87 0.04 14.84
C GLN A 110 -8.28 -1.38 14.48
N HIS A 111 -9.48 -1.53 13.92
CA HIS A 111 -9.99 -2.87 13.57
C HIS A 111 -9.12 -3.51 12.49
N ALA A 112 -8.64 -2.71 11.53
CA ALA A 112 -7.71 -3.18 10.50
C ALA A 112 -6.39 -3.65 11.10
N GLU A 113 -5.86 -2.90 12.06
CA GLU A 113 -4.63 -3.30 12.77
C GLU A 113 -4.82 -4.63 13.50
N ASP A 114 -5.94 -4.78 14.19
CA ASP A 114 -6.24 -6.02 14.91
C ASP A 114 -6.37 -7.21 13.97
N MET A 115 -7.02 -7.03 12.82
CA MET A 115 -7.17 -8.08 11.82
C MET A 115 -5.84 -8.46 11.17
N ALA A 116 -4.98 -7.47 10.92
CA ALA A 116 -3.64 -7.74 10.39
C ALA A 116 -2.83 -8.60 11.36
N LYS A 117 -2.80 -8.22 12.63
CA LYS A 117 -2.10 -8.98 13.68
C LYS A 117 -2.62 -10.40 13.79
N LYS A 118 -3.94 -10.57 13.77
CA LYS A 118 -4.58 -11.88 13.87
C LYS A 118 -4.17 -12.80 12.71
N ASN A 119 -3.90 -12.22 11.55
CA ASN A 119 -3.55 -12.97 10.34
C ASN A 119 -2.05 -12.98 10.04
N GLY A 120 -1.22 -12.52 10.98
CA GLY A 120 0.23 -12.54 10.81
C GLY A 120 0.76 -11.56 9.76
N ILE A 121 0.03 -10.48 9.49
CA ILE A 121 0.39 -9.45 8.51
C ILE A 121 0.92 -8.23 9.26
N GLU A 122 2.05 -7.70 8.81
CA GLU A 122 2.61 -6.45 9.34
C GLU A 122 1.71 -5.28 8.97
N PHE A 123 1.73 -4.23 9.79
CA PHE A 123 0.83 -3.10 9.63
C PHE A 123 1.57 -1.78 9.86
N VAL A 124 1.58 -0.93 8.83
CA VAL A 124 2.15 0.42 8.88
C VAL A 124 1.01 1.41 8.68
N TYR A 125 1.00 2.49 9.45
CA TYR A 125 -0.03 3.52 9.28
C TYR A 125 0.53 4.92 9.49
N ASN A 126 -0.19 5.92 8.97
CA ASN A 126 0.18 7.33 9.09
C ASN A 126 1.58 7.62 8.53
N ARG A 127 1.92 6.98 7.42
CA ARG A 127 3.20 7.19 6.74
C ARG A 127 2.97 7.23 5.23
N CYS A 128 3.75 8.03 4.52
CA CYS A 128 3.75 8.08 3.06
C CYS A 128 4.90 7.25 2.51
N MET A 129 4.62 6.29 1.63
CA MET A 129 5.66 5.42 1.09
C MET A 129 6.75 6.19 0.34
N LEU A 130 6.39 7.26 -0.36
CA LEU A 130 7.36 8.10 -1.06
C LEU A 130 8.26 8.84 -0.06
N GLU A 131 7.66 9.49 0.94
CA GLU A 131 8.41 10.26 1.95
C GLU A 131 9.36 9.36 2.74
N GLU A 132 8.88 8.18 3.15
CA GLU A 132 9.70 7.25 3.90
C GLU A 132 10.84 6.68 3.05
N HIS A 133 10.58 6.39 1.80
CA HIS A 133 11.61 5.89 0.89
C HIS A 133 12.70 6.95 0.69
N GLU A 134 12.31 8.20 0.42
CA GLU A 134 13.28 9.29 0.26
C GLU A 134 14.10 9.48 1.54
N ARG A 135 13.43 9.49 2.70
CA ARG A 135 14.09 9.68 3.98
C ARG A 135 15.12 8.60 4.29
N LEU A 136 14.80 7.35 3.96
CA LEU A 136 15.63 6.20 4.37
C LEU A 136 16.67 5.81 3.33
N PHE A 137 16.47 6.14 2.07
CA PHE A 137 17.35 5.70 0.97
C PHE A 137 18.06 6.83 0.23
N SER A 138 17.70 8.11 0.45
CA SER A 138 18.42 9.18 -0.20
C SER A 138 19.79 9.38 0.43
N LYS A 139 20.76 9.70 -0.41
CA LYS A 139 22.11 10.03 0.06
C LYS A 139 22.13 11.51 0.45
N SER A 140 22.41 11.77 1.67
CA SER A 140 22.60 13.15 2.14
C SER A 140 23.99 13.64 1.77
#